data_92f0aa44c26f536be012040f44fbc33d
#
_entry.id   92f0aa44c26f536be012040f44fbc33d
#
_cell.length_a   1.000
_cell.length_b   1.000
_cell.length_c   1.000
_cell.angle_alpha   90.00
_cell.angle_beta   90.00
_cell.angle_gamma   90.00
#
_symmetry.space_group_name_H-M   'P 1'
#
loop_
_entity.id
_entity.type
_entity.pdbx_description
1 polymer ?
#
loop_
_entity_poly.entity_id
_entity_poly.type
_entity_poly.pdbx_seq_one_letter_code
_entity_poly.pdbx_strand_id
1 'polypeptide(L)'
;MLSYDLLGNYVGSIPLPYRVRKGEMQVDYDRQRVAVLQLAFMGEPVAWVQDMEGNILFENKSPQMDMEPDYSNEIYLHRKSGSGLIFSIDRFMPTVDSLYIYHTDNNKLIPLFTTDFGSEIPSHAFKDCGNYYFTDIYGPNTDPKTKHLHTATVVKRIIINKQTLRGAYYKMVNSGLAE
;
A
#
# COMPACT_ATOMS: atom_id res chain seq x y z
N MET A 1 8.24 -4.34 -18.64
CA MET A 1 8.77 -3.13 -17.97
C MET A 1 9.95 -2.61 -18.77
N LEU A 2 10.01 -1.30 -19.02
CA LEU A 2 11.16 -0.68 -19.72
C LEU A 2 12.19 -0.20 -18.71
N SER A 3 13.48 -0.41 -19.01
CA SER A 3 14.60 -0.01 -18.17
C SER A 3 15.42 1.07 -18.89
N TYR A 4 15.79 2.10 -18.11
CA TYR A 4 16.58 3.23 -18.58
C TYR A 4 17.74 3.47 -17.61
N ASP A 5 18.86 4.01 -18.11
CA ASP A 5 19.94 4.48 -17.26
C ASP A 5 19.60 5.84 -16.60
N LEU A 6 20.48 6.32 -15.74
CA LEU A 6 20.29 7.62 -15.07
C LEU A 6 20.34 8.83 -16.01
N LEU A 7 20.78 8.64 -17.24
CA LEU A 7 20.81 9.68 -18.28
C LEU A 7 19.57 9.63 -19.18
N GLY A 8 18.67 8.65 -18.93
CA GLY A 8 17.45 8.45 -19.70
C GLY A 8 17.62 7.61 -20.98
N ASN A 9 18.78 6.98 -21.20
CA ASN A 9 18.97 6.09 -22.33
C ASN A 9 18.29 4.74 -22.06
N TYR A 10 17.63 4.21 -23.08
CA TYR A 10 17.02 2.88 -23.01
C TYR A 10 18.08 1.80 -22.87
N VAL A 11 17.97 0.98 -21.83
CA VAL A 11 18.90 -0.12 -21.51
C VAL A 11 18.31 -1.47 -21.92
N GLY A 12 16.99 -1.65 -21.75
CA GLY A 12 16.35 -2.91 -22.05
C GLY A 12 14.92 -3.01 -21.56
N SER A 13 14.36 -4.20 -21.62
CA SER A 13 13.04 -4.49 -21.09
C SER A 13 13.03 -5.80 -20.31
N ILE A 14 12.24 -5.81 -19.24
CA ILE A 14 11.94 -7.03 -18.49
C ILE A 14 10.49 -7.37 -18.81
N PRO A 15 10.18 -8.56 -19.35
CA PRO A 15 8.82 -8.98 -19.59
C PRO A 15 8.06 -9.14 -18.27
N LEU A 16 6.75 -8.87 -18.29
CA LEU A 16 5.86 -9.12 -17.16
C LEU A 16 4.84 -10.18 -17.57
N PRO A 17 4.66 -11.25 -16.76
CA PRO A 17 3.73 -12.32 -17.08
C PRO A 17 2.27 -11.86 -17.04
N TYR A 18 1.99 -10.82 -16.26
CA TYR A 18 0.65 -10.23 -16.13
C TYR A 18 0.65 -8.77 -16.53
N ARG A 19 -0.52 -8.31 -17.01
CA ARG A 19 -0.76 -6.88 -17.22
C ARG A 19 -0.99 -6.21 -15.87
N VAL A 20 -0.08 -5.35 -15.46
CA VAL A 20 -0.23 -4.49 -14.29
C VAL A 20 -1.07 -3.27 -14.66
N ARG A 21 -2.23 -3.12 -14.05
CA ARG A 21 -3.09 -1.94 -14.21
C ARG A 21 -2.70 -0.84 -13.24
N LYS A 22 -2.47 -1.22 -11.99
CA LYS A 22 -2.11 -0.34 -10.90
C LYS A 22 -1.31 -1.14 -9.88
N GLY A 23 -0.09 -0.75 -9.61
CA GLY A 23 0.77 -1.51 -8.72
C GLY A 23 2.13 -0.89 -8.54
N GLU A 24 2.90 -1.56 -7.72
CA GLU A 24 4.27 -1.20 -7.35
C GLU A 24 5.21 -2.34 -7.64
N MET A 25 6.47 -2.03 -7.88
CA MET A 25 7.48 -3.05 -8.14
C MET A 25 8.79 -2.75 -7.44
N GLN A 26 9.52 -3.81 -7.17
CA GLN A 26 10.88 -3.78 -6.66
C GLN A 26 11.77 -4.66 -7.54
N VAL A 27 12.88 -4.10 -8.01
CA VAL A 27 13.91 -4.86 -8.72
C VAL A 27 15.05 -5.14 -7.74
N ASP A 28 15.39 -6.40 -7.61
CA ASP A 28 16.53 -6.90 -6.85
C ASP A 28 17.58 -7.41 -7.84
N TYR A 29 18.52 -6.55 -8.17
CA TYR A 29 19.58 -6.89 -9.15
C TYR A 29 20.56 -7.93 -8.63
N ASP A 30 20.79 -7.99 -7.32
CA ASP A 30 21.73 -8.96 -6.73
C ASP A 30 21.19 -10.38 -6.86
N ARG A 31 19.87 -10.53 -6.71
CA ARG A 31 19.19 -11.82 -6.85
C ARG A 31 18.57 -12.06 -8.22
N GLN A 32 18.72 -11.12 -9.14
CA GLN A 32 18.14 -11.18 -10.49
C GLN A 32 16.62 -11.43 -10.48
N ARG A 33 15.90 -10.68 -9.63
CA ARG A 33 14.45 -10.85 -9.41
C ARG A 33 13.70 -9.54 -9.50
N VAL A 34 12.44 -9.65 -9.89
CA VAL A 34 11.46 -8.56 -9.85
C VAL A 34 10.28 -9.01 -9.01
N ALA A 35 9.98 -8.27 -7.96
CA ALA A 35 8.75 -8.43 -7.19
C ALA A 35 7.74 -7.38 -7.63
N VAL A 36 6.51 -7.81 -7.87
CA VAL A 36 5.40 -6.94 -8.25
C VAL A 36 4.26 -7.13 -7.25
N LEU A 37 3.67 -6.01 -6.87
CA LEU A 37 2.46 -5.91 -6.07
C LEU A 37 1.45 -5.09 -6.86
N GLN A 38 0.21 -5.57 -6.99
CA GLN A 38 -0.82 -4.86 -7.75
C GLN A 38 -2.20 -4.95 -7.08
N LEU A 39 -3.09 -4.08 -7.50
CA LEU A 39 -4.52 -4.28 -7.28
C LEU A 39 -4.96 -5.50 -8.09
N ALA A 40 -5.45 -6.53 -7.39
CA ALA A 40 -5.92 -7.76 -8.00
C ALA A 40 -7.42 -7.68 -8.26
N PHE A 41 -7.83 -8.12 -9.44
CA PHE A 41 -9.23 -8.18 -9.85
C PHE A 41 -9.55 -9.57 -10.35
N MET A 42 -10.69 -10.12 -9.95
CA MET A 42 -11.23 -11.37 -10.50
C MET A 42 -10.25 -12.55 -10.40
N GLY A 43 -9.54 -12.70 -9.29
CA GLY A 43 -8.61 -13.80 -9.06
C GLY A 43 -7.24 -13.64 -9.73
N GLU A 44 -6.91 -12.45 -10.22
CA GLU A 44 -5.54 -12.10 -10.59
C GLU A 44 -4.60 -12.20 -9.37
N PRO A 45 -3.30 -12.48 -9.54
CA PRO A 45 -2.38 -12.44 -8.41
C PRO A 45 -2.24 -11.01 -7.86
N VAL A 46 -2.33 -10.88 -6.54
CA VAL A 46 -2.07 -9.62 -5.85
C VAL A 46 -0.57 -9.30 -5.82
N ALA A 47 0.25 -10.34 -5.79
CA ALA A 47 1.70 -10.20 -5.80
C ALA A 47 2.35 -11.40 -6.49
N TRP A 48 3.52 -11.17 -7.09
CA TRP A 48 4.38 -12.24 -7.58
C TRP A 48 5.85 -11.83 -7.56
N VAL A 49 6.70 -12.83 -7.63
CA VAL A 49 8.14 -12.68 -7.86
C VAL A 49 8.49 -13.44 -9.13
N GLN A 50 9.24 -12.81 -10.00
CA GLN A 50 9.74 -13.37 -11.25
C GLN A 50 11.24 -13.17 -11.38
N ASP A 51 11.87 -13.91 -12.31
CA ASP A 51 13.22 -13.62 -12.77
C ASP A 51 13.26 -12.46 -13.77
N MET A 52 14.45 -12.13 -14.28
CA MET A 52 14.61 -11.05 -15.27
C MET A 52 14.09 -11.43 -16.67
N GLU A 53 13.88 -12.69 -16.95
CA GLU A 53 13.32 -13.24 -18.19
C GLU A 53 11.79 -13.27 -18.16
N GLY A 54 11.17 -13.01 -16.99
CA GLY A 54 9.72 -12.98 -16.81
C GLY A 54 9.11 -14.30 -16.34
N ASN A 55 9.93 -15.30 -15.98
CA ASN A 55 9.42 -16.53 -15.43
C ASN A 55 8.98 -16.35 -13.98
N ILE A 56 7.77 -16.80 -13.66
CA ILE A 56 7.22 -16.69 -12.32
C ILE A 56 7.95 -17.66 -11.37
N LEU A 57 8.51 -17.11 -10.30
CA LEU A 57 9.12 -17.87 -9.20
C LEU A 57 8.09 -18.14 -8.09
N PHE A 58 7.30 -17.12 -7.76
CA PHE A 58 6.24 -17.19 -6.75
C PHE A 58 5.05 -16.35 -7.20
N GLU A 59 3.87 -16.80 -6.83
CA GLU A 59 2.60 -16.10 -7.09
C GLU A 59 1.71 -16.15 -5.85
N ASN A 60 1.10 -15.03 -5.50
CA ASN A 60 0.15 -14.92 -4.39
C ASN A 60 -1.20 -14.46 -4.92
N LYS A 61 -2.19 -15.34 -4.79
CA LYS A 61 -3.60 -15.07 -5.07
C LYS A 61 -4.36 -15.08 -3.74
N SER A 62 -4.58 -13.92 -3.19
CA SER A 62 -5.25 -13.77 -1.90
C SER A 62 -6.66 -13.24 -2.12
N PRO A 63 -7.70 -14.08 -2.05
CA PRO A 63 -9.07 -13.67 -2.36
C PRO A 63 -9.56 -12.47 -1.55
N GLN A 64 -9.06 -12.33 -0.30
CA GLN A 64 -9.39 -11.16 0.54
C GLN A 64 -8.81 -9.84 -0.01
N MET A 65 -7.90 -9.92 -0.97
CA MET A 65 -7.30 -8.76 -1.65
C MET A 65 -7.96 -8.45 -2.99
N ASP A 66 -8.90 -9.29 -3.43
CA ASP A 66 -9.64 -9.01 -4.66
C ASP A 66 -10.44 -7.71 -4.53
N MET A 67 -10.39 -6.93 -5.57
CA MET A 67 -11.02 -5.63 -5.65
C MET A 67 -12.18 -5.63 -6.62
N GLU A 68 -13.19 -4.84 -6.31
CA GLU A 68 -14.22 -4.52 -7.29
C GLU A 68 -13.61 -3.69 -8.44
N PRO A 69 -14.01 -3.92 -9.67
CA PRO A 69 -13.39 -3.28 -10.85
C PRO A 69 -13.89 -1.85 -11.09
N ASP A 70 -14.11 -1.08 -10.04
CA ASP A 70 -14.54 0.32 -10.11
C ASP A 70 -13.37 1.32 -10.11
N TYR A 71 -12.15 0.82 -9.93
CA TYR A 71 -10.91 1.60 -9.85
C TYR A 71 -10.88 2.66 -8.74
N SER A 72 -11.76 2.58 -7.76
CA SER A 72 -11.79 3.50 -6.62
C SER A 72 -10.72 3.21 -5.56
N ASN A 73 -10.02 2.10 -5.70
CA ASN A 73 -9.04 1.64 -4.74
C ASN A 73 -7.61 1.94 -5.19
N GLU A 74 -6.73 2.21 -4.21
CA GLU A 74 -5.33 2.49 -4.43
C GLU A 74 -4.44 1.57 -3.59
N ILE A 75 -3.28 1.19 -4.14
CA ILE A 75 -2.19 0.61 -3.36
C ILE A 75 -1.23 1.72 -2.98
N TYR A 76 -0.94 1.82 -1.69
CA TYR A 76 0.11 2.68 -1.16
C TYR A 76 1.29 1.84 -0.70
N LEU A 77 2.43 2.02 -1.35
CA LEU A 77 3.68 1.46 -0.91
C LEU A 77 4.28 2.37 0.16
N HIS A 78 4.43 1.85 1.39
CA HIS A 78 4.94 2.64 2.52
C HIS A 78 6.45 2.51 2.68
N ARG A 79 6.97 1.30 2.50
CA ARG A 79 8.37 1.01 2.74
C ARG A 79 8.81 -0.23 1.98
N LYS A 80 10.06 -0.21 1.53
CA LYS A 80 10.78 -1.40 1.12
C LYS A 80 11.68 -1.82 2.29
N SER A 81 11.57 -3.04 2.73
CA SER A 81 12.35 -3.58 3.85
C SER A 81 13.03 -4.87 3.43
N GLY A 82 14.29 -4.77 3.00
CA GLY A 82 15.02 -5.96 2.55
C GLY A 82 14.26 -6.70 1.46
N SER A 83 13.80 -7.90 1.77
CA SER A 83 12.99 -8.76 0.89
C SER A 83 11.48 -8.55 1.04
N GLY A 84 11.03 -7.39 1.52
CA GLY A 84 9.62 -7.13 1.77
C GLY A 84 9.10 -5.83 1.18
N LEU A 85 7.85 -5.86 0.72
CA LEU A 85 7.07 -4.68 0.30
C LEU A 85 6.01 -4.42 1.36
N ILE A 86 6.08 -3.27 2.05
CA ILE A 86 5.09 -2.87 3.04
C ILE A 86 4.08 -1.94 2.37
N PHE A 87 2.81 -2.28 2.46
CA PHE A 87 1.76 -1.58 1.75
C PHE A 87 0.43 -1.56 2.51
N SER A 88 -0.45 -0.66 2.14
CA SER A 88 -1.86 -0.69 2.47
C SER A 88 -2.70 -0.48 1.21
N ILE A 89 -3.97 -0.87 1.30
CA ILE A 89 -4.95 -0.62 0.25
C ILE A 89 -5.89 0.45 0.78
N ASP A 90 -5.98 1.59 0.08
CA ASP A 90 -7.01 2.58 0.36
C ASP A 90 -8.29 2.18 -0.38
N ARG A 91 -9.39 2.04 0.37
CA ARG A 91 -10.67 1.61 -0.17
C ARG A 91 -11.68 2.73 -0.09
N PHE A 92 -12.38 2.97 -1.18
CA PHE A 92 -13.49 3.91 -1.21
C PHE A 92 -14.59 3.54 -0.21
N MET A 93 -14.94 2.25 -0.13
CA MET A 93 -15.85 1.74 0.90
C MET A 93 -15.03 1.27 2.10
N PRO A 94 -15.18 1.90 3.28
CA PRO A 94 -14.41 1.53 4.46
C PRO A 94 -14.65 0.08 4.86
N THR A 95 -13.59 -0.67 5.02
CA THR A 95 -13.61 -2.06 5.50
C THR A 95 -12.55 -2.23 6.58
N VAL A 96 -12.66 -3.30 7.36
CA VAL A 96 -11.56 -3.70 8.23
C VAL A 96 -10.38 -4.02 7.35
N ASP A 97 -9.33 -3.25 7.48
CA ASP A 97 -8.12 -3.40 6.67
C ASP A 97 -6.87 -3.29 7.54
N SER A 98 -5.75 -3.67 6.96
CA SER A 98 -4.46 -3.73 7.64
C SER A 98 -3.39 -3.04 6.82
N LEU A 99 -2.33 -2.65 7.51
CA LEU A 99 -1.03 -2.46 6.89
C LEU A 99 -0.41 -3.85 6.69
N TYR A 100 0.02 -4.17 5.48
CA TYR A 100 0.54 -5.48 5.12
C TYR A 100 2.02 -5.44 4.78
N ILE A 101 2.67 -6.58 4.94
CA ILE A 101 3.95 -6.87 4.31
C ILE A 101 3.81 -8.09 3.38
N TYR A 102 4.31 -7.94 2.17
CA TYR A 102 4.55 -9.06 1.26
C TYR A 102 6.02 -9.42 1.29
N HIS A 103 6.34 -10.60 1.82
CA HIS A 103 7.69 -11.14 1.85
C HIS A 103 8.02 -11.80 0.51
N THR A 104 8.93 -11.21 -0.23
CA THR A 104 9.30 -11.63 -1.59
C THR A 104 10.12 -12.91 -1.62
N ASP A 105 10.75 -13.32 -0.50
CA ASP A 105 11.58 -14.53 -0.43
C ASP A 105 10.77 -15.81 -0.23
N ASN A 106 9.62 -15.72 0.39
CA ASN A 106 8.82 -16.88 0.77
C ASN A 106 7.34 -16.79 0.37
N ASN A 107 7.00 -15.81 -0.44
CA ASN A 107 5.64 -15.58 -0.96
C ASN A 107 4.57 -15.42 0.14
N LYS A 108 4.92 -14.82 1.28
CA LYS A 108 3.98 -14.62 2.38
C LYS A 108 3.44 -13.21 2.40
N LEU A 109 2.13 -13.12 2.48
CA LEU A 109 1.39 -11.88 2.73
C LEU A 109 0.91 -11.90 4.18
N ILE A 110 1.38 -10.94 4.99
CA ILE A 110 1.15 -10.91 6.43
C ILE A 110 0.61 -9.55 6.83
N PRO A 111 -0.50 -9.47 7.59
CA PRO A 111 -0.94 -8.23 8.20
C PRO A 111 0.05 -7.85 9.32
N LEU A 112 0.55 -6.63 9.28
CA LEU A 112 1.45 -6.08 10.30
C LEU A 112 0.69 -5.39 11.42
N PHE A 113 -0.37 -4.69 11.06
CA PHE A 113 -1.12 -3.85 11.97
C PHE A 113 -2.53 -3.63 11.45
N THR A 114 -3.50 -3.75 12.35
CA THR A 114 -4.92 -3.47 12.09
C THR A 114 -5.46 -2.60 13.22
N THR A 115 -6.30 -1.64 12.89
CA THR A 115 -7.00 -0.83 13.90
C THR A 115 -8.40 -1.39 14.11
N ASP A 116 -8.72 -1.66 15.37
CA ASP A 116 -10.09 -1.97 15.77
C ASP A 116 -10.86 -0.68 16.05
N PHE A 117 -11.83 -0.37 15.23
CA PHE A 117 -12.71 0.78 15.37
C PHE A 117 -14.03 0.45 16.06
N GLY A 118 -14.24 -0.80 16.46
CA GLY A 118 -15.52 -1.27 17.00
C GLY A 118 -16.57 -1.47 15.92
N SER A 119 -17.79 -0.96 16.14
CA SER A 119 -18.94 -1.22 15.25
C SER A 119 -18.96 -0.37 13.99
N GLU A 120 -18.30 0.78 14.00
CA GLU A 120 -18.26 1.70 12.86
C GLU A 120 -16.84 1.80 12.34
N ILE A 121 -16.64 1.42 11.09
CA ILE A 121 -15.33 1.49 10.44
C ILE A 121 -15.28 2.80 9.64
N PRO A 122 -14.48 3.78 10.08
CA PRO A 122 -14.31 5.02 9.33
C PRO A 122 -13.39 4.80 8.15
N SER A 123 -13.44 5.67 7.16
CA SER A 123 -12.38 5.77 6.17
C SER A 123 -11.06 6.12 6.86
N HIS A 124 -10.02 5.37 6.56
CA HIS A 124 -8.72 5.53 7.23
C HIS A 124 -7.57 5.11 6.32
N ALA A 125 -6.39 5.61 6.62
CA ALA A 125 -5.16 5.24 5.93
C ALA A 125 -4.04 4.97 6.94
N PHE A 126 -3.20 4.00 6.61
CA PHE A 126 -2.03 3.64 7.41
C PHE A 126 -0.76 4.24 6.81
N LYS A 127 0.20 4.53 7.68
CA LYS A 127 1.57 4.92 7.30
C LYS A 127 2.56 4.24 8.21
N ASP A 128 3.59 3.65 7.61
CA ASP A 128 4.74 3.11 8.36
C ASP A 128 5.82 4.20 8.46
N CYS A 129 6.16 4.61 9.68
CA CYS A 129 7.13 5.66 9.94
C CYS A 129 8.10 5.26 11.06
N GLY A 130 9.22 4.67 10.70
CA GLY A 130 10.27 4.31 11.65
C GLY A 130 9.77 3.38 12.76
N ASN A 131 9.76 3.85 14.01
CA ASN A 131 9.33 3.08 15.17
C ASN A 131 7.82 3.16 15.44
N TYR A 132 7.07 3.82 14.56
CA TYR A 132 5.66 4.09 14.75
C TYR A 132 4.84 3.73 13.52
N TYR A 133 3.58 3.34 13.76
CA TYR A 133 2.51 3.40 12.78
C TYR A 133 1.71 4.68 12.99
N PHE A 134 1.26 5.27 11.90
CA PHE A 134 0.32 6.37 11.92
C PHE A 134 -0.97 5.93 11.25
N THR A 135 -2.10 6.33 11.81
CA THR A 135 -3.41 6.13 11.19
C THR A 135 -4.10 7.48 11.10
N ASP A 136 -4.38 7.93 9.89
CA ASP A 136 -5.23 9.07 9.63
C ASP A 136 -6.67 8.58 9.48
N ILE A 137 -7.60 9.15 10.24
CA ILE A 137 -9.03 8.87 10.19
C ILE A 137 -9.71 10.03 9.49
N TYR A 138 -10.47 9.72 8.45
CA TYR A 138 -11.15 10.70 7.63
C TYR A 138 -12.62 10.79 8.01
N GLY A 139 -13.11 12.01 8.17
CA GLY A 139 -14.52 12.32 8.35
C GLY A 139 -15.22 12.51 7.01
N PRO A 140 -16.55 12.45 7.02
CA PRO A 140 -17.32 12.84 5.84
C PRO A 140 -17.02 14.29 5.50
N ASN A 141 -16.76 14.56 4.23
CA ASN A 141 -16.73 15.93 3.75
C ASN A 141 -18.17 16.45 3.73
N THR A 142 -18.51 17.27 4.69
CA THR A 142 -19.82 17.89 4.82
C THR A 142 -19.90 19.23 4.07
N ASP A 143 -19.25 19.39 2.95
CA ASP A 143 -19.59 20.52 2.11
C ASP A 143 -21.01 20.31 1.56
N PRO A 144 -22.01 21.00 2.12
CA PRO A 144 -23.40 20.82 1.73
C PRO A 144 -23.68 21.22 0.27
N LYS A 145 -22.74 21.91 -0.37
CA LYS A 145 -22.91 22.42 -1.74
C LYS A 145 -22.46 21.44 -2.82
N THR A 146 -21.46 20.62 -2.55
CA THR A 146 -20.88 19.82 -3.62
C THR A 146 -21.27 18.36 -3.60
N LYS A 147 -21.72 17.81 -2.48
CA LYS A 147 -22.02 16.37 -2.30
C LYS A 147 -20.94 15.43 -2.87
N HIS A 148 -19.78 15.95 -3.25
CA HIS A 148 -18.69 15.17 -3.78
C HIS A 148 -17.78 14.71 -2.66
N LEU A 149 -17.59 13.39 -2.55
CA LEU A 149 -16.75 12.70 -1.58
C LEU A 149 -15.24 12.95 -1.74
N HIS A 150 -14.83 13.96 -2.51
CA HIS A 150 -13.47 14.08 -3.01
C HIS A 150 -12.42 14.71 -2.09
N THR A 151 -12.80 15.23 -0.93
CA THR A 151 -11.81 15.74 0.03
C THR A 151 -12.16 15.31 1.45
N ALA A 152 -11.87 14.08 1.77
CA ALA A 152 -11.98 13.61 3.14
C ALA A 152 -11.04 14.44 4.03
N THR A 153 -11.60 15.12 5.01
CA THR A 153 -10.80 15.85 6.00
C THR A 153 -10.33 14.90 7.07
N VAL A 154 -9.04 14.93 7.40
CA VAL A 154 -8.51 14.19 8.53
C VAL A 154 -9.11 14.76 9.82
N VAL A 155 -9.95 13.96 10.47
CA VAL A 155 -10.64 14.36 11.72
C VAL A 155 -9.92 13.88 12.97
N LYS A 156 -9.20 12.78 12.87
CA LYS A 156 -8.38 12.24 13.97
C LYS A 156 -7.08 11.67 13.42
N ARG A 157 -6.05 11.71 14.25
CA ARG A 157 -4.76 11.09 13.96
C ARG A 157 -4.33 10.26 15.14
N ILE A 158 -3.85 9.06 14.87
CA ILE A 158 -3.37 8.13 15.87
C ILE A 158 -1.91 7.80 15.56
N ILE A 159 -1.05 7.90 16.57
CA ILE A 159 0.32 7.39 16.55
C ILE A 159 0.40 6.14 17.41
N ILE A 160 1.00 5.08 16.91
CA ILE A 160 1.09 3.79 17.59
C ILE A 160 2.55 3.36 17.64
N ASN A 161 3.05 3.07 18.81
CA ASN A 161 4.39 2.52 18.99
C ASN A 161 4.43 1.06 18.55
N LYS A 162 5.35 0.69 17.66
CA LYS A 162 5.45 -0.66 17.07
C LYS A 162 5.79 -1.75 18.09
N GLN A 163 6.54 -1.43 19.14
CA GLN A 163 6.97 -2.42 20.14
C GLN A 163 5.88 -2.73 21.13
N THR A 164 5.17 -1.68 21.59
CA THR A 164 4.18 -1.81 22.67
C THR A 164 2.75 -1.92 22.17
N LEU A 165 2.51 -1.62 20.90
CA LEU A 165 1.19 -1.47 20.27
C LEU A 165 0.26 -0.50 21.01
N ARG A 166 0.84 0.39 21.85
CA ARG A 166 0.10 1.46 22.49
C ARG A 166 0.01 2.66 21.59
N GLY A 167 -1.18 3.21 21.47
CA GLY A 167 -1.47 4.38 20.65
C GLY A 167 -1.98 5.57 21.45
N ALA A 168 -1.85 6.74 20.85
CA ALA A 168 -2.40 7.99 21.34
C ALA A 168 -2.90 8.85 20.19
N TYR A 169 -3.91 9.65 20.46
CA TYR A 169 -4.28 10.72 19.55
C TYR A 169 -3.21 11.81 19.55
N TYR A 170 -2.92 12.37 18.41
CA TYR A 170 -2.00 13.49 18.29
C TYR A 170 -2.53 14.58 17.37
N LYS A 171 -1.99 15.78 17.54
CA LYS A 171 -2.23 16.94 16.69
C LYS A 171 -0.89 17.47 16.20
N MET A 172 -0.76 17.61 14.89
CA MET A 172 0.41 18.31 14.34
C MET A 172 0.23 19.81 14.55
N VAL A 173 1.22 20.42 15.18
CA VAL A 173 1.29 21.87 15.36
C VAL A 173 2.54 22.34 14.62
N ASN A 174 2.34 23.21 13.64
CA ASN A 174 3.46 23.89 12.99
C ASN A 174 3.87 25.08 13.85
N SER A 175 4.98 24.96 14.57
CA SER A 175 5.43 26.00 15.51
C SER A 175 6.57 26.86 14.97
N GLY A 176 6.81 26.92 13.66
CA GLY A 176 7.98 27.67 13.24
C GLY A 176 8.28 27.87 11.76
N LEU A 177 7.33 27.68 10.89
CA LEU A 177 7.51 27.95 9.46
C LEU A 177 6.47 28.97 8.93
N ALA A 178 6.08 29.91 9.77
CA ALA A 178 5.28 31.04 9.33
C ALA A 178 6.17 32.28 9.41
N GLU A 179 6.92 32.54 8.38
CA GLU A 179 7.33 33.86 7.89
C GLU A 179 7.27 33.85 6.39
#